data_624fa7ec8ceab316c7780ed7c4574c4a
#
_entry.id   624fa7ec8ceab316c7780ed7c4574c4a
#
_cell.length_a   1.000
_cell.length_b   1.000
_cell.length_c   1.000
_cell.angle_alpha   90.00
_cell.angle_beta   90.00
_cell.angle_gamma   90.00
#
_symmetry.space_group_name_H-M   'P 1'
#
loop_
_entity.id
_entity.type
_entity.pdbx_description
1 polymer ?
#
loop_
_entity_poly.entity_id
_entity_poly.type
_entity_poly.pdbx_seq_one_letter_code
_entity_poly.pdbx_strand_id
1 'polypeptide(L)'
;MKKILLCLFLIVELSGCHIYRAYERPDVAVADSLYRHSVLSTDTVSLASLSWRELFTDLQLQQLIETGLRNNTDLNIARLRVKETEALLMNSRLSYLPSLSLTPQGTLTSADGSKATKTYNLATSADWEIDLFGKLLNAKRGAQAALEQSEAYHQAVQTQLVATIANSYYNLLMLDEQLDITRRTAVTWAEYLHAMKVLKNAGEVNEMAVAQTEAVKLATDASVLSLERQICEMENSISTLLGQSPQDIERSTLAEQQFPDSLCTGVPLQLLSRRPDIRQYEAQLATAYYATNSARAAFYPSITLSGAAGWTNSAGAAIVNPGQWLLTAIGSLVQPLFNRGQNIANLKIAKAQQEEALFAFRQSLLDAGAEVNNALVQWQTARQRIELDELQTASLQSALRSAELLMEHSSQNYLEVLTARQSLLQAELDIASDRYDEIQGVINLYHALGGGY
;
A
#
# COMPACT_ATOMS: atom_id res chain seq x y z
N MET A 1 -42.29 -46.25 -0.55
CA MET A 1 -42.36 -45.02 -1.35
C MET A 1 -42.78 -43.76 -0.55
N LYS A 2 -43.93 -43.74 0.19
CA LYS A 2 -44.37 -42.58 0.98
C LYS A 2 -43.36 -42.12 2.05
N LYS A 3 -42.65 -43.01 2.74
CA LYS A 3 -41.62 -42.67 3.74
C LYS A 3 -40.36 -42.08 3.12
N ILE A 4 -39.97 -42.50 1.92
CA ILE A 4 -38.83 -41.94 1.16
C ILE A 4 -39.19 -40.56 0.63
N LEU A 5 -40.42 -40.35 0.17
CA LEU A 5 -40.90 -39.04 -0.26
C LEU A 5 -40.97 -38.02 0.92
N LEU A 6 -41.37 -38.50 2.10
CA LEU A 6 -41.41 -37.67 3.32
C LEU A 6 -39.99 -37.28 3.77
N CYS A 7 -39.02 -38.21 3.69
CA CYS A 7 -37.62 -37.89 3.99
C CYS A 7 -37.01 -36.94 2.94
N LEU A 8 -37.35 -37.10 1.64
CA LEU A 8 -36.91 -36.17 0.62
C LEU A 8 -37.53 -34.77 0.79
N PHE A 9 -38.79 -34.68 1.20
CA PHE A 9 -39.47 -33.42 1.48
C PHE A 9 -38.90 -32.73 2.72
N LEU A 10 -38.56 -33.47 3.78
CA LEU A 10 -37.86 -32.91 4.97
C LEU A 10 -36.44 -32.42 4.62
N ILE A 11 -35.75 -33.07 3.72
CA ILE A 11 -34.40 -32.64 3.27
C ILE A 11 -34.48 -31.34 2.43
N VAL A 12 -35.53 -31.14 1.64
CA VAL A 12 -35.74 -29.92 0.85
C VAL A 12 -36.15 -28.74 1.72
N GLU A 13 -36.94 -28.98 2.77
CA GLU A 13 -37.27 -27.90 3.76
C GLU A 13 -36.08 -27.48 4.64
N LEU A 14 -35.13 -28.39 4.91
CA LEU A 14 -33.91 -28.10 5.65
C LEU A 14 -32.86 -27.32 4.84
N SER A 15 -32.92 -27.33 3.51
CA SER A 15 -31.99 -26.57 2.63
C SER A 15 -32.33 -25.08 2.53
N GLY A 16 -33.43 -24.61 3.14
CA GLY A 16 -33.86 -23.21 3.11
C GLY A 16 -33.37 -22.29 4.23
N CYS A 17 -32.76 -22.83 5.28
CA CYS A 17 -32.30 -22.01 6.40
C CYS A 17 -30.88 -21.44 6.15
N HIS A 18 -30.79 -20.31 5.53
CA HIS A 18 -29.60 -19.45 5.62
C HIS A 18 -29.49 -18.93 7.06
N ILE A 19 -28.85 -19.71 7.95
CA ILE A 19 -28.65 -19.38 9.37
C ILE A 19 -27.84 -18.10 9.51
N TYR A 20 -26.98 -17.77 8.56
CA TYR A 20 -26.13 -16.59 8.54
C TYR A 20 -26.40 -15.74 7.30
N ARG A 21 -26.58 -14.44 7.52
CA ARG A 21 -26.68 -13.45 6.44
C ARG A 21 -25.34 -13.28 5.75
N ALA A 22 -25.37 -12.85 4.49
CA ALA A 22 -24.18 -12.34 3.82
C ALA A 22 -23.67 -11.09 4.54
N TYR A 23 -22.39 -10.80 4.40
CA TYR A 23 -21.83 -9.53 4.86
C TYR A 23 -22.50 -8.38 4.09
N GLU A 24 -22.88 -7.34 4.81
CA GLU A 24 -23.34 -6.08 4.26
C GLU A 24 -22.48 -4.98 4.85
N ARG A 25 -22.07 -4.02 4.00
CA ARG A 25 -21.26 -2.89 4.43
C ARG A 25 -22.01 -2.13 5.55
N PRO A 26 -21.38 -1.90 6.71
CA PRO A 26 -22.00 -1.09 7.74
C PRO A 26 -22.17 0.35 7.27
N ASP A 27 -23.29 0.97 7.62
CA ASP A 27 -23.50 2.39 7.43
C ASP A 27 -22.59 3.16 8.38
N VAL A 28 -21.68 3.96 7.83
CA VAL A 28 -20.72 4.74 8.61
C VAL A 28 -21.10 6.22 8.48
N ALA A 29 -21.72 6.75 9.51
CA ALA A 29 -22.22 8.14 9.59
C ALA A 29 -21.14 9.24 9.45
N VAL A 30 -19.85 8.86 9.33
CA VAL A 30 -18.71 9.80 9.20
C VAL A 30 -18.64 10.45 7.82
N ALA A 31 -19.43 9.95 6.88
CA ALA A 31 -19.29 10.25 5.45
C ALA A 31 -19.67 11.67 5.03
N ASP A 32 -20.56 12.34 5.75
CA ASP A 32 -21.13 13.62 5.29
C ASP A 32 -20.29 14.85 5.65
N SER A 33 -19.21 14.72 6.45
CA SER A 33 -18.41 15.85 6.94
C SER A 33 -16.89 15.68 6.75
N LEU A 34 -16.45 14.79 5.86
CA LEU A 34 -15.03 14.47 5.66
C LEU A 34 -14.20 15.62 5.04
N TYR A 35 -14.82 16.56 4.36
CA TYR A 35 -14.13 17.65 3.68
C TYR A 35 -14.44 19.00 4.32
N ARG A 36 -13.37 19.73 4.75
CA ARG A 36 -13.48 21.07 5.34
C ARG A 36 -13.91 22.13 4.31
N HIS A 37 -13.53 21.95 3.06
CA HIS A 37 -13.81 22.87 1.98
C HIS A 37 -14.43 22.11 0.80
N SER A 38 -15.76 22.14 0.70
CA SER A 38 -16.45 21.67 -0.50
C SER A 38 -16.27 22.72 -1.62
N VAL A 39 -15.21 22.61 -2.39
CA VAL A 39 -15.16 23.27 -3.69
C VAL A 39 -16.04 22.43 -4.60
N LEU A 40 -17.32 22.78 -4.67
CA LEU A 40 -18.26 22.24 -5.64
C LEU A 40 -17.83 22.78 -7.01
N SER A 41 -16.90 22.10 -7.66
CA SER A 41 -16.65 22.29 -9.08
C SER A 41 -17.76 21.57 -9.85
N THR A 42 -18.37 22.27 -10.78
CA THR A 42 -19.35 21.72 -11.72
C THR A 42 -18.71 20.86 -12.82
N ASP A 43 -17.40 20.78 -12.86
CA ASP A 43 -16.66 19.96 -13.81
C ASP A 43 -16.62 18.49 -13.34
N THR A 44 -17.12 17.63 -14.19
CA THR A 44 -17.32 16.19 -13.93
C THR A 44 -16.08 15.33 -14.14
N VAL A 45 -14.96 15.87 -14.58
CA VAL A 45 -13.72 15.11 -14.79
C VAL A 45 -12.90 15.14 -13.49
N SER A 46 -13.04 14.11 -12.69
CA SER A 46 -12.22 13.94 -11.50
C SER A 46 -10.80 13.57 -11.89
N LEU A 47 -9.81 14.15 -11.20
CA LEU A 47 -8.38 13.78 -11.31
C LEU A 47 -8.18 12.25 -11.13
N ALA A 48 -9.01 11.62 -10.31
CA ALA A 48 -9.00 10.16 -10.08
C ALA A 48 -9.38 9.32 -11.30
N SER A 49 -10.00 9.92 -12.33
CA SER A 49 -10.37 9.19 -13.56
C SER A 49 -9.25 9.16 -14.60
N LEU A 50 -8.21 9.97 -14.43
CA LEU A 50 -7.03 9.96 -15.30
C LEU A 50 -6.15 8.77 -15.01
N SER A 51 -5.61 8.16 -16.05
CA SER A 51 -4.52 7.21 -15.86
C SER A 51 -3.24 7.95 -15.45
N TRP A 52 -2.33 7.26 -14.76
CA TRP A 52 -1.05 7.88 -14.39
C TRP A 52 -0.23 8.32 -15.61
N ARG A 53 -0.44 7.72 -16.79
CA ARG A 53 0.21 8.13 -18.05
C ARG A 53 -0.33 9.44 -18.58
N GLU A 54 -1.60 9.74 -18.33
CA GLU A 54 -2.21 11.02 -18.72
C GLU A 54 -1.83 12.14 -17.76
N LEU A 55 -1.64 11.82 -16.47
CA LEU A 55 -1.21 12.77 -15.46
C LEU A 55 0.29 13.10 -15.59
N PHE A 56 1.14 12.11 -15.76
CA PHE A 56 2.59 12.28 -15.89
C PHE A 56 2.99 12.22 -17.36
N THR A 57 3.17 13.38 -17.98
CA THR A 57 3.49 13.48 -19.41
C THR A 57 4.98 13.30 -19.73
N ASP A 58 5.84 13.34 -18.72
CA ASP A 58 7.28 13.13 -18.85
C ASP A 58 7.60 11.66 -19.20
N LEU A 59 8.22 11.44 -20.36
CA LEU A 59 8.54 10.10 -20.86
C LEU A 59 9.59 9.38 -19.99
N GLN A 60 10.52 10.12 -19.39
CA GLN A 60 11.53 9.52 -18.50
C GLN A 60 10.86 8.99 -17.23
N LEU A 61 9.97 9.79 -16.62
CA LEU A 61 9.18 9.35 -15.49
C LEU A 61 8.30 8.14 -15.82
N GLN A 62 7.65 8.14 -16.99
CA GLN A 62 6.81 7.01 -17.41
C GLN A 62 7.62 5.72 -17.50
N GLN A 63 8.84 5.77 -18.05
CA GLN A 63 9.74 4.60 -18.13
C GLN A 63 10.18 4.10 -16.75
N LEU A 64 10.46 5.02 -15.81
CA LEU A 64 10.80 4.66 -14.43
C LEU A 64 9.61 3.97 -13.74
N ILE A 65 8.40 4.51 -13.86
CA ILE A 65 7.18 3.90 -13.32
C ILE A 65 6.97 2.51 -13.90
N GLU A 66 7.06 2.32 -15.23
CA GLU A 66 6.92 1.01 -15.87
C GLU A 66 7.98 0.00 -15.39
N THR A 67 9.20 0.46 -15.19
CA THR A 67 10.29 -0.38 -14.68
C THR A 67 10.02 -0.78 -13.22
N GLY A 68 9.59 0.17 -12.38
CA GLY A 68 9.18 -0.09 -11.01
C GLY A 68 8.02 -1.09 -10.92
N LEU A 69 6.98 -0.91 -11.72
CA LEU A 69 5.83 -1.83 -11.77
C LEU A 69 6.19 -3.26 -12.19
N ARG A 70 7.26 -3.45 -12.96
CA ARG A 70 7.76 -4.77 -13.35
C ARG A 70 8.65 -5.41 -12.30
N ASN A 71 9.54 -4.65 -11.69
CA ASN A 71 10.67 -5.18 -10.93
C ASN A 71 10.56 -4.98 -9.42
N ASN A 72 9.74 -4.03 -8.94
CA ASN A 72 9.69 -3.70 -7.52
C ASN A 72 9.38 -4.95 -6.67
N THR A 73 10.17 -5.15 -5.63
CA THR A 73 10.12 -6.34 -4.76
C THR A 73 8.81 -6.40 -3.99
N ASP A 74 8.35 -5.29 -3.41
CA ASP A 74 7.14 -5.26 -2.58
C ASP A 74 5.88 -5.54 -3.41
N LEU A 75 5.83 -4.99 -4.64
CA LEU A 75 4.74 -5.27 -5.57
C LEU A 75 4.72 -6.74 -6.02
N ASN A 76 5.89 -7.33 -6.25
CA ASN A 76 6.00 -8.75 -6.58
C ASN A 76 5.60 -9.65 -5.40
N ILE A 77 5.98 -9.29 -4.16
CA ILE A 77 5.51 -9.98 -2.94
C ILE A 77 3.99 -9.86 -2.81
N ALA A 78 3.42 -8.67 -3.02
CA ALA A 78 1.97 -8.49 -2.98
C ALA A 78 1.24 -9.37 -4.01
N ARG A 79 1.79 -9.51 -5.23
CA ARG A 79 1.27 -10.42 -6.27
C ARG A 79 1.34 -11.89 -5.85
N LEU A 80 2.39 -12.31 -5.15
CA LEU A 80 2.50 -13.67 -4.64
C LEU A 80 1.49 -13.94 -3.52
N ARG A 81 1.21 -12.96 -2.65
CA ARG A 81 0.16 -13.06 -1.62
C ARG A 81 -1.24 -13.27 -2.22
N VAL A 82 -1.54 -12.66 -3.37
CA VAL A 82 -2.79 -12.93 -4.10
C VAL A 82 -2.86 -14.43 -4.48
N LYS A 83 -1.78 -14.99 -5.05
CA LYS A 83 -1.73 -16.43 -5.40
C LYS A 83 -1.89 -17.35 -4.18
N GLU A 84 -1.32 -16.95 -3.02
CA GLU A 84 -1.50 -17.70 -1.77
C GLU A 84 -2.98 -17.73 -1.35
N THR A 85 -3.65 -16.57 -1.41
CA THR A 85 -5.08 -16.48 -1.04
C THR A 85 -5.99 -17.15 -2.07
N GLU A 86 -5.65 -17.14 -3.37
CA GLU A 86 -6.31 -17.95 -4.40
C GLU A 86 -6.24 -19.44 -4.07
N ALA A 87 -5.08 -19.93 -3.66
CA ALA A 87 -4.90 -21.33 -3.27
C ALA A 87 -5.74 -21.69 -2.01
N LEU A 88 -5.80 -20.77 -1.03
CA LEU A 88 -6.66 -20.95 0.15
C LEU A 88 -8.15 -20.97 -0.20
N LEU A 89 -8.60 -20.12 -1.13
CA LEU A 89 -9.97 -20.16 -1.65
C LEU A 89 -10.26 -21.44 -2.38
N MET A 90 -9.32 -21.93 -3.21
CA MET A 90 -9.43 -23.22 -3.89
C MET A 90 -9.60 -24.34 -2.86
N ASN A 91 -8.77 -24.38 -1.81
CA ASN A 91 -8.90 -25.36 -0.73
C ASN A 91 -10.27 -25.27 -0.04
N SER A 92 -10.76 -24.07 0.27
CA SER A 92 -12.09 -23.88 0.87
C SER A 92 -13.26 -24.33 -0.05
N ARG A 93 -13.08 -24.23 -1.38
CA ARG A 93 -14.05 -24.77 -2.35
C ARG A 93 -14.00 -26.30 -2.42
N LEU A 94 -12.80 -26.87 -2.38
CA LEU A 94 -12.60 -28.32 -2.40
C LEU A 94 -13.04 -29.00 -1.10
N SER A 95 -13.12 -28.27 0.03
CA SER A 95 -13.59 -28.78 1.32
C SER A 95 -15.06 -29.25 1.29
N TYR A 96 -15.83 -28.91 0.25
CA TYR A 96 -17.16 -29.49 -0.02
C TYR A 96 -17.12 -30.89 -0.62
N LEU A 97 -15.96 -31.36 -1.10
CA LEU A 97 -15.77 -32.68 -1.63
C LEU A 97 -15.23 -33.62 -0.55
N PRO A 98 -15.47 -34.94 -0.65
CA PRO A 98 -14.87 -35.91 0.26
C PRO A 98 -13.35 -35.93 0.09
N SER A 99 -12.63 -36.04 1.20
CA SER A 99 -11.21 -36.37 1.20
C SER A 99 -11.02 -37.84 0.95
N LEU A 100 -9.99 -38.22 0.20
CA LEU A 100 -9.63 -39.60 -0.06
C LEU A 100 -8.23 -39.88 0.45
N SER A 101 -8.07 -40.95 1.22
CA SER A 101 -6.78 -41.38 1.73
C SER A 101 -6.59 -42.87 1.59
N LEU A 102 -5.38 -43.30 1.24
CA LEU A 102 -4.97 -44.71 1.26
C LEU A 102 -4.14 -44.96 2.51
N THR A 103 -4.65 -45.87 3.37
CA THR A 103 -4.03 -46.13 4.68
C THR A 103 -3.65 -47.61 4.80
N PRO A 104 -2.47 -48.03 4.29
CA PRO A 104 -1.96 -49.35 4.57
C PRO A 104 -1.55 -49.45 6.04
N GLN A 105 -2.07 -50.46 6.75
CA GLN A 105 -1.78 -50.70 8.15
C GLN A 105 -1.43 -52.15 8.36
N GLY A 106 -0.31 -52.41 9.02
CA GLY A 106 0.06 -53.73 9.50
C GLY A 106 0.15 -53.73 11.03
N THR A 107 -0.47 -54.71 11.69
CA THR A 107 -0.43 -54.82 13.14
C THR A 107 0.15 -56.19 13.53
N LEU A 108 1.08 -56.17 14.45
CA LEU A 108 1.65 -57.37 15.10
C LEU A 108 1.27 -57.34 16.56
N THR A 109 0.47 -58.31 16.99
CA THR A 109 0.02 -58.42 18.38
C THR A 109 0.49 -59.73 18.99
N SER A 110 1.17 -59.70 20.10
CA SER A 110 1.53 -60.85 20.94
C SER A 110 1.14 -60.54 22.36
N ALA A 111 0.42 -61.44 23.02
CA ALA A 111 0.06 -61.36 24.42
C ALA A 111 0.60 -62.58 25.15
N ASP A 112 1.18 -62.39 26.33
CA ASP A 112 1.66 -63.45 27.24
C ASP A 112 2.61 -64.52 26.60
N GLY A 113 3.50 -64.07 25.68
CA GLY A 113 4.41 -64.99 24.99
C GLY A 113 3.74 -65.88 23.94
N SER A 114 2.46 -65.66 23.65
CA SER A 114 1.74 -66.39 22.62
C SER A 114 2.29 -66.04 21.22
N LYS A 115 2.04 -66.95 20.26
CA LYS A 115 2.42 -66.73 18.85
C LYS A 115 1.82 -65.43 18.33
N ALA A 116 2.65 -64.53 17.83
CA ALA A 116 2.24 -63.23 17.35
C ALA A 116 1.22 -63.33 16.23
N THR A 117 0.08 -62.66 16.36
CA THR A 117 -0.93 -62.52 15.35
C THR A 117 -0.55 -61.34 14.43
N LYS A 118 -0.52 -61.59 13.12
CA LYS A 118 -0.22 -60.62 12.08
C LYS A 118 -1.50 -60.25 11.37
N THR A 119 -1.87 -58.99 11.39
CA THR A 119 -2.98 -58.50 10.59
C THR A 119 -2.52 -57.39 9.65
N TYR A 120 -3.08 -57.29 8.47
CA TYR A 120 -2.90 -56.16 7.60
C TYR A 120 -4.26 -55.62 7.13
N ASN A 121 -4.30 -54.33 6.87
CA ASN A 121 -5.42 -53.61 6.30
C ASN A 121 -4.88 -52.71 5.20
N LEU A 122 -5.38 -52.86 3.98
CA LEU A 122 -5.13 -51.99 2.84
C LEU A 122 -6.46 -51.43 2.40
N ALA A 123 -6.82 -50.25 2.90
CA ALA A 123 -8.11 -49.63 2.59
C ALA A 123 -7.92 -48.19 2.13
N THR A 124 -8.74 -47.79 1.19
CA THR A 124 -8.99 -46.40 0.84
C THR A 124 -10.14 -45.91 1.69
N SER A 125 -9.92 -44.86 2.46
CA SER A 125 -10.97 -44.17 3.22
C SER A 125 -11.40 -42.89 2.50
N ALA A 126 -12.69 -42.60 2.60
CA ALA A 126 -13.29 -41.34 2.17
C ALA A 126 -13.99 -40.70 3.37
N ASP A 127 -13.70 -39.42 3.63
CA ASP A 127 -14.34 -38.66 4.69
C ASP A 127 -14.97 -37.39 4.10
N TRP A 128 -16.24 -37.16 4.39
CA TRP A 128 -17.02 -36.06 3.87
C TRP A 128 -17.78 -35.35 5.00
N GLU A 129 -17.52 -34.06 5.20
CA GLU A 129 -18.27 -33.20 6.11
C GLU A 129 -19.47 -32.58 5.36
N ILE A 130 -20.68 -32.76 5.86
CA ILE A 130 -21.90 -32.17 5.32
C ILE A 130 -22.16 -30.84 6.02
N ASP A 131 -22.22 -29.76 5.26
CA ASP A 131 -22.41 -28.39 5.78
C ASP A 131 -23.89 -28.07 5.97
N LEU A 132 -24.51 -28.52 7.07
CA LEU A 132 -25.89 -28.16 7.43
C LEU A 132 -26.00 -26.81 8.12
N PHE A 133 -24.96 -26.40 8.86
CA PHE A 133 -25.00 -25.22 9.72
C PHE A 133 -24.07 -24.08 9.22
N GLY A 134 -23.69 -24.13 7.95
CA GLY A 134 -22.95 -23.06 7.27
C GLY A 134 -21.51 -22.87 7.73
N LYS A 135 -20.87 -23.87 8.34
CA LYS A 135 -19.46 -23.84 8.74
C LYS A 135 -18.56 -23.70 7.51
N LEU A 136 -18.71 -24.61 6.51
CA LEU A 136 -17.94 -24.58 5.27
C LEU A 136 -18.33 -23.39 4.40
N LEU A 137 -19.61 -22.99 4.41
CA LEU A 137 -20.09 -21.81 3.70
C LEU A 137 -19.41 -20.54 4.19
N ASN A 138 -19.34 -20.34 5.51
CA ASN A 138 -18.68 -19.16 6.08
C ASN A 138 -17.16 -19.24 5.90
N ALA A 139 -16.55 -20.42 5.99
CA ALA A 139 -15.13 -20.59 5.68
C ALA A 139 -14.82 -20.19 4.22
N LYS A 140 -15.62 -20.64 3.25
CA LYS A 140 -15.48 -20.27 1.83
C LYS A 140 -15.70 -18.78 1.60
N ARG A 141 -16.73 -18.17 2.23
CA ARG A 141 -17.00 -16.72 2.13
C ARG A 141 -15.88 -15.91 2.76
N GLY A 142 -15.33 -16.38 3.89
CA GLY A 142 -14.17 -15.76 4.53
C GLY A 142 -12.91 -15.82 3.65
N ALA A 143 -12.65 -16.96 3.01
CA ALA A 143 -11.55 -17.10 2.06
C ALA A 143 -11.74 -16.24 0.80
N GLN A 144 -12.98 -16.05 0.34
CA GLN A 144 -13.29 -15.13 -0.76
C GLN A 144 -13.00 -13.67 -0.36
N ALA A 145 -13.44 -13.26 0.83
CA ALA A 145 -13.16 -11.92 1.35
C ALA A 145 -11.65 -11.69 1.60
N ALA A 146 -10.92 -12.73 2.02
CA ALA A 146 -9.47 -12.66 2.17
C ALA A 146 -8.74 -12.51 0.80
N LEU A 147 -9.27 -13.12 -0.27
CA LEU A 147 -8.77 -12.90 -1.62
C LEU A 147 -9.02 -11.45 -2.06
N GLU A 148 -10.23 -10.92 -1.89
CA GLU A 148 -10.58 -9.53 -2.19
C GLU A 148 -9.71 -8.54 -1.39
N GLN A 149 -9.39 -8.85 -0.13
CA GLN A 149 -8.45 -8.10 0.70
C GLN A 149 -7.05 -8.09 0.09
N SER A 150 -6.55 -9.25 -0.36
CA SER A 150 -5.22 -9.39 -0.94
C SER A 150 -5.10 -8.68 -2.29
N GLU A 151 -6.13 -8.76 -3.13
CA GLU A 151 -6.21 -8.04 -4.41
C GLU A 151 -6.21 -6.52 -4.19
N ALA A 152 -7.02 -6.03 -3.23
CA ALA A 152 -7.06 -4.63 -2.86
C ALA A 152 -5.71 -4.14 -2.30
N TYR A 153 -5.05 -4.96 -1.46
CA TYR A 153 -3.69 -4.67 -0.98
C TYR A 153 -2.68 -4.57 -2.12
N HIS A 154 -2.72 -5.50 -3.09
CA HIS A 154 -1.86 -5.43 -4.27
C HIS A 154 -2.06 -4.13 -5.05
N GLN A 155 -3.31 -3.70 -5.26
CA GLN A 155 -3.63 -2.42 -5.89
C GLN A 155 -3.13 -1.23 -5.07
N ALA A 156 -3.29 -1.26 -3.73
CA ALA A 156 -2.78 -0.21 -2.85
C ALA A 156 -1.25 -0.06 -2.93
N VAL A 157 -0.51 -1.18 -2.93
CA VAL A 157 0.95 -1.18 -3.11
C VAL A 157 1.33 -0.62 -4.48
N GLN A 158 0.57 -0.95 -5.53
CA GLN A 158 0.81 -0.43 -6.88
C GLN A 158 0.63 1.09 -6.94
N THR A 159 -0.49 1.62 -6.42
CA THR A 159 -0.75 3.07 -6.43
C THR A 159 0.28 3.83 -5.61
N GLN A 160 0.64 3.30 -4.44
CA GLN A 160 1.68 3.87 -3.58
C GLN A 160 3.04 3.88 -4.27
N LEU A 161 3.41 2.82 -4.99
CA LEU A 161 4.67 2.74 -5.74
C LEU A 161 4.74 3.81 -6.83
N VAL A 162 3.66 3.98 -7.61
CA VAL A 162 3.56 5.02 -8.65
C VAL A 162 3.75 6.42 -8.03
N ALA A 163 3.04 6.73 -6.95
CA ALA A 163 3.16 8.00 -6.26
C ALA A 163 4.57 8.23 -5.67
N THR A 164 5.18 7.18 -5.10
CA THR A 164 6.52 7.28 -4.51
C THR A 164 7.59 7.51 -5.58
N ILE A 165 7.54 6.79 -6.72
CA ILE A 165 8.47 7.00 -7.84
C ILE A 165 8.31 8.42 -8.38
N ALA A 166 7.07 8.89 -8.59
CA ALA A 166 6.81 10.23 -9.08
C ALA A 166 7.34 11.30 -8.11
N ASN A 167 7.03 11.20 -6.82
CA ASN A 167 7.53 12.15 -5.81
C ASN A 167 9.07 12.15 -5.75
N SER A 168 9.72 10.99 -5.81
CA SER A 168 11.19 10.89 -5.81
C SER A 168 11.80 11.50 -7.06
N TYR A 169 11.18 11.30 -8.22
CA TYR A 169 11.62 11.87 -9.49
C TYR A 169 11.55 13.40 -9.48
N TYR A 170 10.42 13.98 -9.07
CA TYR A 170 10.28 15.43 -9.02
C TYR A 170 11.13 16.07 -7.92
N ASN A 171 11.38 15.37 -6.81
CA ASN A 171 12.36 15.80 -5.82
C ASN A 171 13.78 15.85 -6.42
N LEU A 172 14.13 14.88 -7.26
CA LEU A 172 15.41 14.87 -7.95
C LEU A 172 15.53 16.05 -8.93
N LEU A 173 14.46 16.40 -9.67
CA LEU A 173 14.44 17.59 -10.54
C LEU A 173 14.59 18.89 -9.75
N MET A 174 13.95 18.99 -8.57
CA MET A 174 14.12 20.13 -7.67
C MET A 174 15.55 20.28 -7.18
N LEU A 175 16.19 19.16 -6.79
CA LEU A 175 17.60 19.17 -6.34
C LEU A 175 18.55 19.59 -7.46
N ASP A 176 18.29 19.19 -8.70
CA ASP A 176 19.08 19.65 -9.86
C ASP A 176 18.93 21.15 -10.10
N GLU A 177 17.73 21.69 -10.01
CA GLU A 177 17.48 23.13 -10.13
C GLU A 177 18.20 23.90 -9.03
N GLN A 178 18.11 23.43 -7.79
CA GLN A 178 18.83 24.03 -6.66
C GLN A 178 20.35 23.94 -6.83
N LEU A 179 20.87 22.84 -7.36
CA LEU A 179 22.28 22.67 -7.64
C LEU A 179 22.75 23.65 -8.71
N ASP A 180 21.99 23.83 -9.79
CA ASP A 180 22.32 24.78 -10.85
C ASP A 180 22.34 26.24 -10.34
N ILE A 181 21.31 26.65 -9.60
CA ILE A 181 21.25 27.96 -8.94
C ILE A 181 22.46 28.17 -8.05
N THR A 182 22.77 27.19 -7.18
CA THR A 182 23.89 27.29 -6.22
C THR A 182 25.23 27.33 -6.91
N ARG A 183 25.43 26.54 -7.97
CA ARG A 183 26.69 26.56 -8.78
C ARG A 183 26.88 27.90 -9.46
N ARG A 184 25.86 28.47 -10.09
CA ARG A 184 25.93 29.79 -10.72
C ARG A 184 26.27 30.86 -9.66
N THR A 185 25.66 30.77 -8.49
CA THR A 185 25.96 31.69 -7.38
C THR A 185 27.37 31.50 -6.84
N ALA A 186 27.90 30.28 -6.76
CA ALA A 186 29.27 30.02 -6.34
C ALA A 186 30.31 30.66 -7.30
N VAL A 187 30.06 30.61 -8.61
CA VAL A 187 30.89 31.32 -9.61
C VAL A 187 30.85 32.84 -9.37
N THR A 188 29.67 33.39 -9.20
CA THR A 188 29.51 34.83 -8.90
C THR A 188 30.21 35.25 -7.61
N TRP A 189 30.16 34.42 -6.56
CA TRP A 189 30.92 34.69 -5.32
C TRP A 189 32.44 34.61 -5.52
N ALA A 190 32.93 33.74 -6.39
CA ALA A 190 34.36 33.69 -6.70
C ALA A 190 34.83 34.97 -7.41
N GLU A 191 34.06 35.47 -8.37
CA GLU A 191 34.33 36.73 -9.05
C GLU A 191 34.28 37.91 -8.09
N TYR A 192 33.24 37.96 -7.22
CA TYR A 192 33.09 38.99 -6.22
C TYR A 192 34.25 39.01 -5.20
N LEU A 193 34.68 37.84 -4.71
CA LEU A 193 35.85 37.70 -3.83
C LEU A 193 37.12 38.20 -4.50
N HIS A 194 37.31 37.91 -5.79
CA HIS A 194 38.44 38.44 -6.54
C HIS A 194 38.43 39.95 -6.60
N ALA A 195 37.29 40.57 -6.90
CA ALA A 195 37.11 42.03 -6.92
C ALA A 195 37.39 42.66 -5.54
N MET A 196 36.90 42.05 -4.44
CA MET A 196 37.15 42.51 -3.06
C MET A 196 38.65 42.46 -2.70
N LYS A 197 39.38 41.41 -3.14
CA LYS A 197 40.83 41.33 -2.93
C LYS A 197 41.58 42.44 -3.69
N VAL A 198 41.15 42.80 -4.89
CA VAL A 198 41.70 43.91 -5.67
C VAL A 198 41.44 45.25 -4.98
N LEU A 199 40.20 45.51 -4.54
CA LEU A 199 39.80 46.72 -3.82
C LEU A 199 40.54 46.87 -2.50
N LYS A 200 40.79 45.78 -1.77
CA LYS A 200 41.62 45.78 -0.56
C LYS A 200 43.04 46.23 -0.84
N ASN A 201 43.66 45.71 -1.92
CA ASN A 201 45.02 46.11 -2.32
C ASN A 201 45.09 47.58 -2.74
N ALA A 202 44.00 48.17 -3.22
CA ALA A 202 43.87 49.59 -3.53
C ALA A 202 43.58 50.44 -2.28
N GLY A 203 43.29 49.82 -1.12
CA GLY A 203 42.95 50.54 0.14
C GLY A 203 41.49 50.94 0.24
N GLU A 204 40.63 50.51 -0.68
CA GLU A 204 39.22 50.91 -0.74
C GLU A 204 38.32 50.06 0.20
N VAL A 205 38.70 48.85 0.56
CA VAL A 205 37.99 47.98 1.51
C VAL A 205 38.96 47.40 2.54
N ASN A 206 38.44 47.03 3.71
CA ASN A 206 39.22 46.43 4.80
C ASN A 206 39.30 44.89 4.70
N GLU A 207 40.16 44.27 5.53
CA GLU A 207 40.32 42.83 5.62
C GLU A 207 39.02 42.12 5.99
N MET A 208 38.15 42.72 6.82
CA MET A 208 36.90 42.17 7.28
C MET A 208 35.96 41.89 6.08
N ALA A 209 35.87 42.80 5.12
CA ALA A 209 35.06 42.68 3.94
C ALA A 209 35.49 41.46 3.06
N VAL A 210 36.80 41.27 2.88
CA VAL A 210 37.37 40.14 2.16
C VAL A 210 37.06 38.84 2.90
N ALA A 211 37.30 38.79 4.23
CA ALA A 211 37.07 37.59 5.02
C ALA A 211 35.59 37.19 5.08
N GLN A 212 34.68 38.16 5.16
CA GLN A 212 33.23 37.88 5.08
C GLN A 212 32.81 37.32 3.73
N THR A 213 33.30 37.90 2.63
CA THR A 213 33.03 37.43 1.28
C THR A 213 33.58 36.00 1.07
N GLU A 214 34.79 35.73 1.57
CA GLU A 214 35.41 34.40 1.48
C GLU A 214 34.63 33.38 2.30
N ALA A 215 34.14 33.72 3.48
CA ALA A 215 33.31 32.86 4.32
C ALA A 215 31.99 32.47 3.59
N VAL A 216 31.32 33.46 2.96
CA VAL A 216 30.09 33.20 2.20
C VAL A 216 30.36 32.30 0.97
N LYS A 217 31.45 32.57 0.23
CA LYS A 217 31.88 31.76 -0.90
C LYS A 217 32.11 30.30 -0.47
N LEU A 218 32.85 30.06 0.61
CA LEU A 218 33.11 28.73 1.13
C LEU A 218 31.85 28.02 1.60
N ALA A 219 30.89 28.74 2.21
CA ALA A 219 29.59 28.21 2.60
C ALA A 219 28.77 27.81 1.38
N THR A 220 28.79 28.59 0.30
CA THR A 220 28.12 28.25 -0.97
C THR A 220 28.75 27.02 -1.62
N ASP A 221 30.09 26.93 -1.64
CA ASP A 221 30.78 25.72 -2.15
C ASP A 221 30.41 24.48 -1.34
N ALA A 222 30.31 24.57 -0.02
CA ALA A 222 29.88 23.47 0.83
C ALA A 222 28.44 23.06 0.54
N SER A 223 27.57 24.02 0.20
CA SER A 223 26.18 23.74 -0.21
C SER A 223 26.13 22.97 -1.54
N VAL A 224 26.99 23.29 -2.51
CA VAL A 224 27.14 22.52 -3.77
C VAL A 224 27.41 21.04 -3.46
N LEU A 225 28.42 20.76 -2.64
CA LEU A 225 28.78 19.38 -2.26
C LEU A 225 27.64 18.66 -1.53
N SER A 226 26.86 19.39 -0.70
CA SER A 226 25.70 18.84 -0.01
C SER A 226 24.59 18.46 -0.99
N LEU A 227 24.31 19.29 -2.00
CA LEU A 227 23.30 19.02 -3.03
C LEU A 227 23.73 17.84 -3.93
N GLU A 228 25.01 17.79 -4.35
CA GLU A 228 25.53 16.64 -5.11
C GLU A 228 25.37 15.32 -4.35
N ARG A 229 25.61 15.31 -3.04
CA ARG A 229 25.38 14.14 -2.21
C ARG A 229 23.88 13.77 -2.15
N GLN A 230 22.99 14.75 -1.97
CA GLN A 230 21.53 14.53 -1.91
C GLN A 230 20.99 13.96 -3.23
N ILE A 231 21.51 14.45 -4.37
CA ILE A 231 21.17 13.92 -5.70
C ILE A 231 21.57 12.44 -5.79
N CYS A 232 22.81 12.10 -5.44
CA CYS A 232 23.26 10.71 -5.45
C CYS A 232 22.44 9.82 -4.53
N GLU A 233 22.08 10.28 -3.32
CA GLU A 233 21.23 9.55 -2.39
C GLU A 233 19.80 9.34 -2.96
N MET A 234 19.26 10.33 -3.67
CA MET A 234 17.96 10.23 -4.32
C MET A 234 17.99 9.26 -5.51
N GLU A 235 19.03 9.30 -6.34
CA GLU A 235 19.22 8.34 -7.44
C GLU A 235 19.33 6.90 -6.94
N ASN A 236 20.06 6.68 -5.83
CA ASN A 236 20.14 5.38 -5.17
C ASN A 236 18.77 4.92 -4.64
N SER A 237 17.99 5.83 -4.07
CA SER A 237 16.63 5.54 -3.60
C SER A 237 15.72 5.13 -4.76
N ILE A 238 15.72 5.89 -5.86
CA ILE A 238 14.95 5.55 -7.06
C ILE A 238 15.41 4.19 -7.61
N SER A 239 16.73 3.95 -7.75
CA SER A 239 17.25 2.66 -8.22
C SER A 239 16.74 1.49 -7.38
N THR A 240 16.69 1.65 -6.05
CA THR A 240 16.14 0.64 -5.14
C THR A 240 14.64 0.40 -5.38
N LEU A 241 13.85 1.47 -5.58
CA LEU A 241 12.42 1.36 -5.91
C LEU A 241 12.20 0.61 -7.23
N LEU A 242 13.12 0.79 -8.20
CA LEU A 242 13.10 0.09 -9.48
C LEU A 242 13.57 -1.37 -9.41
N GLY A 243 14.06 -1.84 -8.24
CA GLY A 243 14.68 -3.15 -8.08
C GLY A 243 15.98 -3.30 -8.85
N GLN A 244 16.74 -2.22 -8.98
CA GLN A 244 18.00 -2.14 -9.71
C GLN A 244 19.17 -1.76 -8.79
N SER A 245 20.40 -2.05 -9.22
CA SER A 245 21.59 -1.53 -8.54
C SER A 245 21.69 -0.01 -8.70
N PRO A 246 22.36 0.70 -7.77
CA PRO A 246 22.57 2.14 -7.85
C PRO A 246 23.14 2.57 -9.21
N GLN A 247 22.51 3.57 -9.82
CA GLN A 247 22.88 4.12 -11.12
C GLN A 247 22.37 5.54 -11.27
N ASP A 248 22.92 6.27 -12.22
CA ASP A 248 22.43 7.59 -12.61
C ASP A 248 21.04 7.46 -13.23
N ILE A 249 20.16 8.42 -12.93
CA ILE A 249 18.77 8.44 -13.40
C ILE A 249 18.64 9.49 -14.52
N GLU A 250 18.28 9.03 -15.72
CA GLU A 250 17.95 9.93 -16.83
C GLU A 250 16.68 10.73 -16.50
N ARG A 251 16.73 12.04 -16.74
CA ARG A 251 15.68 12.98 -16.35
C ARG A 251 15.63 14.24 -17.18
N SER A 252 14.46 14.88 -17.21
CA SER A 252 14.21 16.19 -17.78
C SER A 252 14.52 17.30 -16.76
N THR A 253 14.06 18.52 -17.00
CA THR A 253 14.19 19.66 -16.08
C THR A 253 12.88 19.98 -15.38
N LEU A 254 12.95 20.60 -14.20
CA LEU A 254 11.75 21.02 -13.45
C LEU A 254 10.91 22.04 -14.22
N ALA A 255 11.54 22.92 -14.96
CA ALA A 255 10.88 23.97 -15.76
C ALA A 255 10.06 23.44 -16.94
N GLU A 256 10.36 22.24 -17.45
CA GLU A 256 9.63 21.60 -18.56
C GLU A 256 8.35 20.91 -18.11
N GLN A 257 8.13 20.74 -16.80
CA GLN A 257 7.01 20.00 -16.25
C GLN A 257 5.73 20.82 -16.34
N GLN A 258 4.66 20.17 -16.81
CA GLN A 258 3.34 20.79 -16.95
C GLN A 258 2.30 19.96 -16.22
N PHE A 259 1.52 20.61 -15.38
CA PHE A 259 0.38 20.01 -14.67
C PHE A 259 -0.89 20.80 -14.99
N PRO A 260 -2.08 20.19 -14.81
CA PRO A 260 -3.35 20.89 -15.03
C PRO A 260 -3.48 22.11 -14.10
N ASP A 261 -3.81 23.28 -14.67
CA ASP A 261 -3.97 24.54 -13.94
C ASP A 261 -5.13 24.54 -12.93
N SER A 262 -6.09 23.67 -13.12
CA SER A 262 -7.26 23.53 -12.24
C SER A 262 -7.44 22.09 -11.81
N LEU A 263 -7.34 21.86 -10.51
CA LEU A 263 -7.66 20.56 -9.92
C LEU A 263 -9.14 20.55 -9.53
N CYS A 264 -9.95 19.77 -10.25
CA CYS A 264 -11.36 19.58 -9.94
C CYS A 264 -11.51 18.68 -8.71
N THR A 265 -11.91 19.28 -7.62
CA THR A 265 -12.05 18.65 -6.30
C THR A 265 -13.47 18.23 -5.97
N GLY A 266 -14.31 18.04 -6.97
CA GLY A 266 -15.61 17.43 -6.78
C GLY A 266 -15.43 15.95 -6.39
N VAL A 267 -15.14 15.67 -5.12
CA VAL A 267 -14.98 14.29 -4.64
C VAL A 267 -16.23 13.87 -3.89
N PRO A 268 -17.18 13.20 -4.56
CA PRO A 268 -18.24 12.51 -3.84
C PRO A 268 -17.60 11.42 -2.98
N LEU A 269 -18.15 11.18 -1.81
CA LEU A 269 -17.80 10.05 -0.93
C LEU A 269 -17.70 8.71 -1.67
N GLN A 270 -18.44 8.57 -2.78
CA GLN A 270 -18.39 7.41 -3.68
C GLN A 270 -16.99 7.14 -4.27
N LEU A 271 -16.13 8.15 -4.42
CA LEU A 271 -14.76 7.96 -4.92
C LEU A 271 -13.86 7.37 -3.83
N LEU A 272 -14.04 7.73 -2.56
CA LEU A 272 -13.32 7.10 -1.46
C LEU A 272 -13.57 5.59 -1.38
N SER A 273 -14.79 5.15 -1.73
CA SER A 273 -15.10 3.72 -1.74
C SER A 273 -14.38 2.93 -2.86
N ARG A 274 -13.79 3.62 -3.83
CA ARG A 274 -12.98 3.00 -4.89
C ARG A 274 -11.50 2.88 -4.52
N ARG A 275 -11.05 3.57 -3.47
CA ARG A 275 -9.66 3.50 -3.00
C ARG A 275 -9.29 2.06 -2.64
N PRO A 276 -8.15 1.57 -3.11
CA PRO A 276 -7.72 0.20 -2.83
C PRO A 276 -7.50 -0.09 -1.34
N ASP A 277 -6.94 0.86 -0.59
CA ASP A 277 -6.71 0.74 0.85
C ASP A 277 -8.02 0.64 1.64
N ILE A 278 -9.03 1.45 1.31
CA ILE A 278 -10.36 1.36 1.95
C ILE A 278 -11.02 0.01 1.62
N ARG A 279 -10.93 -0.45 0.37
CA ARG A 279 -11.43 -1.77 -0.03
C ARG A 279 -10.72 -2.90 0.71
N GLN A 280 -9.43 -2.77 0.97
CA GLN A 280 -8.66 -3.71 1.78
C GLN A 280 -9.20 -3.82 3.20
N TYR A 281 -9.44 -2.68 3.90
CA TYR A 281 -9.98 -2.68 5.25
C TYR A 281 -11.43 -3.18 5.31
N GLU A 282 -12.24 -2.88 4.30
CA GLU A 282 -13.60 -3.42 4.19
C GLU A 282 -13.59 -4.94 4.01
N ALA A 283 -12.73 -5.47 3.13
CA ALA A 283 -12.57 -6.91 2.92
C ALA A 283 -12.03 -7.61 4.17
N GLN A 284 -11.15 -6.95 4.94
CA GLN A 284 -10.71 -7.43 6.26
C GLN A 284 -11.86 -7.53 7.24
N LEU A 285 -12.74 -6.53 7.30
CA LEU A 285 -13.96 -6.58 8.13
C LEU A 285 -14.89 -7.71 7.70
N ALA A 286 -15.08 -7.92 6.40
CA ALA A 286 -15.87 -9.02 5.87
C ALA A 286 -15.27 -10.38 6.26
N THR A 287 -13.95 -10.53 6.21
CA THR A 287 -13.23 -11.73 6.65
C THR A 287 -13.47 -12.00 8.14
N ALA A 288 -13.36 -10.99 8.99
CA ALA A 288 -13.62 -11.11 10.42
C ALA A 288 -15.09 -11.42 10.73
N TYR A 289 -16.03 -10.87 9.96
CA TYR A 289 -17.46 -11.20 10.04
C TYR A 289 -17.73 -12.69 9.77
N TYR A 290 -17.15 -13.24 8.70
CA TYR A 290 -17.29 -14.65 8.37
C TYR A 290 -16.57 -15.57 9.37
N ALA A 291 -15.42 -15.15 9.91
CA ALA A 291 -14.75 -15.85 11.00
C ALA A 291 -15.63 -15.92 12.26
N THR A 292 -16.34 -14.84 12.61
CA THR A 292 -17.31 -14.81 13.72
C THR A 292 -18.46 -15.80 13.47
N ASN A 293 -18.98 -15.88 12.24
CA ASN A 293 -20.02 -16.83 11.88
C ASN A 293 -19.53 -18.28 11.91
N SER A 294 -18.29 -18.54 11.49
CA SER A 294 -17.65 -19.85 11.61
C SER A 294 -17.48 -20.27 13.07
N ALA A 295 -17.09 -19.34 13.94
CA ALA A 295 -16.98 -19.58 15.38
C ALA A 295 -18.37 -19.85 16.04
N ARG A 296 -19.45 -19.22 15.55
CA ARG A 296 -20.82 -19.55 15.95
C ARG A 296 -21.24 -20.95 15.45
N ALA A 297 -20.87 -21.29 14.21
CA ALA A 297 -21.19 -22.60 13.64
C ALA A 297 -20.57 -23.76 14.43
N ALA A 298 -19.43 -23.53 15.11
CA ALA A 298 -18.78 -24.53 15.97
C ALA A 298 -19.61 -24.97 17.21
N PHE A 299 -20.71 -24.29 17.53
CA PHE A 299 -21.65 -24.70 18.58
C PHE A 299 -22.73 -25.68 18.10
N TYR A 300 -22.89 -25.83 16.80
CA TYR A 300 -23.86 -26.74 16.20
C TYR A 300 -23.26 -28.12 15.92
N PRO A 301 -24.09 -29.19 15.75
CA PRO A 301 -23.61 -30.51 15.41
C PRO A 301 -22.88 -30.53 14.07
N SER A 302 -21.81 -31.31 13.98
CA SER A 302 -21.19 -31.66 12.70
C SER A 302 -21.65 -33.02 12.23
N ILE A 303 -21.91 -33.15 10.93
CA ILE A 303 -22.24 -34.42 10.29
C ILE A 303 -21.10 -34.80 9.38
N THR A 304 -20.53 -36.00 9.65
CA THR A 304 -19.50 -36.60 8.82
C THR A 304 -19.98 -37.95 8.26
N LEU A 305 -19.79 -38.15 6.96
CA LEU A 305 -19.92 -39.43 6.33
C LEU A 305 -18.53 -39.98 6.04
N SER A 306 -18.20 -41.12 6.66
CA SER A 306 -16.93 -41.81 6.45
C SER A 306 -17.20 -43.17 5.79
N GLY A 307 -16.38 -43.53 4.81
CA GLY A 307 -16.44 -44.81 4.15
C GLY A 307 -15.04 -45.39 3.98
N ALA A 308 -14.92 -46.68 4.03
CA ALA A 308 -13.66 -47.34 3.71
C ALA A 308 -13.94 -48.59 2.84
N ALA A 309 -13.14 -48.74 1.79
CA ALA A 309 -13.14 -49.92 0.92
C ALA A 309 -11.73 -50.46 0.73
N GLY A 310 -11.55 -51.74 0.87
CA GLY A 310 -10.21 -52.34 0.78
C GLY A 310 -10.17 -53.80 1.03
N TRP A 311 -9.01 -54.29 1.41
CA TRP A 311 -8.75 -55.68 1.75
C TRP A 311 -8.13 -55.77 3.16
N THR A 312 -8.60 -56.79 3.90
CA THR A 312 -8.03 -57.11 5.21
C THR A 312 -7.83 -58.62 5.33
N ASN A 313 -6.80 -59.09 6.01
CA ASN A 313 -6.73 -60.47 6.43
C ASN A 313 -7.38 -60.62 7.80
N SER A 314 -8.15 -61.66 7.99
CA SER A 314 -8.52 -62.11 9.33
C SER A 314 -7.29 -62.60 10.10
N ALA A 315 -7.27 -62.46 11.41
CA ALA A 315 -6.13 -62.84 12.26
C ALA A 315 -5.61 -64.25 11.92
N GLY A 316 -4.34 -64.31 11.51
CA GLY A 316 -3.67 -65.56 11.22
C GLY A 316 -3.59 -66.02 9.77
N ALA A 317 -4.21 -65.33 8.82
CA ALA A 317 -4.07 -65.68 7.41
C ALA A 317 -2.73 -65.22 6.83
N ALA A 318 -2.17 -65.97 5.88
CA ALA A 318 -0.94 -65.60 5.21
C ALA A 318 -1.10 -64.32 4.39
N ILE A 319 -0.08 -63.49 4.35
CA ILE A 319 -0.05 -62.20 3.64
C ILE A 319 -0.22 -62.33 2.12
N VAL A 320 -0.13 -63.52 1.57
CA VAL A 320 -0.10 -63.84 0.11
C VAL A 320 -1.49 -63.87 -0.54
N ASN A 321 -2.58 -63.87 0.20
CA ASN A 321 -3.92 -63.83 -0.34
C ASN A 321 -4.50 -62.44 -0.05
N PRO A 322 -5.06 -61.68 -1.03
CA PRO A 322 -5.62 -60.35 -0.78
C PRO A 322 -6.84 -60.35 0.14
N GLY A 323 -7.03 -61.40 0.93
CA GLY A 323 -8.00 -61.41 2.03
C GLY A 323 -9.43 -61.14 1.63
N GLN A 324 -10.22 -60.77 2.64
CA GLN A 324 -11.64 -60.47 2.46
C GLN A 324 -11.84 -59.00 2.06
N TRP A 325 -12.82 -58.73 1.22
CA TRP A 325 -13.27 -57.38 0.95
C TRP A 325 -13.82 -56.76 2.22
N LEU A 326 -13.33 -55.54 2.51
CA LEU A 326 -13.83 -54.69 3.57
C LEU A 326 -14.55 -53.54 2.92
N LEU A 327 -15.85 -53.37 3.20
CA LEU A 327 -16.61 -52.18 2.86
C LEU A 327 -17.27 -51.67 4.15
N THR A 328 -16.95 -50.45 4.52
CA THR A 328 -17.53 -49.82 5.69
C THR A 328 -18.10 -48.46 5.31
N ALA A 329 -19.30 -48.14 5.80
CA ALA A 329 -19.91 -46.82 5.69
C ALA A 329 -20.45 -46.43 7.06
N ILE A 330 -20.04 -45.26 7.54
CA ILE A 330 -20.38 -44.73 8.86
C ILE A 330 -20.88 -43.29 8.70
N GLY A 331 -22.10 -43.04 9.20
CA GLY A 331 -22.61 -41.67 9.40
C GLY A 331 -22.39 -41.31 10.86
N SER A 332 -21.72 -40.19 11.11
CA SER A 332 -21.44 -39.69 12.46
C SER A 332 -22.08 -38.31 12.62
N LEU A 333 -22.79 -38.11 13.73
CA LEU A 333 -23.28 -36.81 14.20
C LEU A 333 -22.60 -36.51 15.51
N VAL A 334 -21.80 -35.43 15.57
CA VAL A 334 -21.07 -35.03 16.77
C VAL A 334 -21.55 -33.65 17.21
N GLN A 335 -22.16 -33.60 18.41
CA GLN A 335 -22.54 -32.35 19.07
C GLN A 335 -21.58 -32.07 20.23
N PRO A 336 -20.79 -30.97 20.20
CA PRO A 336 -19.97 -30.58 21.34
C PRO A 336 -20.88 -30.10 22.49
N LEU A 337 -20.93 -30.85 23.61
CA LEU A 337 -21.66 -30.44 24.81
C LEU A 337 -20.78 -29.60 25.75
N PHE A 338 -19.52 -30.02 25.92
CA PHE A 338 -18.54 -29.33 26.75
C PHE A 338 -17.15 -29.52 26.18
N ASN A 339 -16.54 -28.42 25.71
CA ASN A 339 -15.18 -28.40 25.14
C ASN A 339 -14.28 -27.47 25.97
N ARG A 340 -14.27 -27.65 27.30
CA ARG A 340 -13.41 -26.86 28.23
C ARG A 340 -13.43 -25.35 27.97
N GLY A 341 -14.56 -24.82 27.50
CA GLY A 341 -14.74 -23.38 27.18
C GLY A 341 -14.13 -22.93 25.85
N GLN A 342 -13.50 -23.81 25.04
CA GLN A 342 -12.80 -23.46 23.80
C GLN A 342 -13.71 -22.72 22.80
N ASN A 343 -14.92 -23.25 22.56
CA ASN A 343 -15.88 -22.61 21.62
C ASN A 343 -16.30 -21.21 22.09
N ILE A 344 -16.48 -21.06 23.42
CA ILE A 344 -16.86 -19.77 24.03
C ILE A 344 -15.69 -18.77 23.86
N ALA A 345 -14.46 -19.20 24.12
CA ALA A 345 -13.27 -18.38 23.96
C ALA A 345 -13.08 -17.96 22.48
N ASN A 346 -13.15 -18.92 21.55
CA ASN A 346 -13.02 -18.65 20.11
C ASN A 346 -14.07 -17.66 19.62
N LEU A 347 -15.33 -17.78 20.06
CA LEU A 347 -16.38 -16.84 19.68
C LEU A 347 -16.13 -15.43 20.26
N LYS A 348 -15.66 -15.34 21.52
CA LYS A 348 -15.31 -14.04 22.11
C LYS A 348 -14.16 -13.37 21.36
N ILE A 349 -13.11 -14.14 21.02
CA ILE A 349 -11.96 -13.65 20.26
C ILE A 349 -12.43 -13.17 18.87
N ALA A 350 -13.21 -13.99 18.14
CA ALA A 350 -13.68 -13.62 16.81
C ALA A 350 -14.55 -12.35 16.82
N LYS A 351 -15.40 -12.17 17.86
CA LYS A 351 -16.20 -10.94 18.00
C LYS A 351 -15.31 -9.72 18.27
N ALA A 352 -14.30 -9.84 19.14
CA ALA A 352 -13.37 -8.75 19.40
C ALA A 352 -12.59 -8.38 18.12
N GLN A 353 -12.09 -9.36 17.36
CA GLN A 353 -11.42 -9.14 16.09
C GLN A 353 -12.33 -8.49 15.03
N GLN A 354 -13.63 -8.82 15.04
CA GLN A 354 -14.60 -8.16 14.16
C GLN A 354 -14.81 -6.68 14.56
N GLU A 355 -14.85 -6.36 15.85
CA GLU A 355 -14.90 -4.98 16.33
C GLU A 355 -13.62 -4.20 16.00
N GLU A 356 -12.44 -4.81 16.20
CA GLU A 356 -11.15 -4.23 15.80
C GLU A 356 -11.12 -3.89 14.30
N ALA A 357 -11.57 -4.82 13.45
CA ALA A 357 -11.66 -4.60 12.00
C ALA A 357 -12.65 -3.48 11.63
N LEU A 358 -13.76 -3.34 12.37
CA LEU A 358 -14.72 -2.25 12.18
C LEU A 358 -14.11 -0.89 12.54
N PHE A 359 -13.35 -0.80 13.64
CA PHE A 359 -12.63 0.42 14.00
C PHE A 359 -11.55 0.76 12.97
N ALA A 360 -10.79 -0.23 12.51
CA ALA A 360 -9.78 -0.03 11.46
C ALA A 360 -10.41 0.48 10.15
N PHE A 361 -11.54 -0.08 9.73
CA PHE A 361 -12.28 0.40 8.56
C PHE A 361 -12.78 1.85 8.73
N ARG A 362 -13.32 2.20 9.91
CA ARG A 362 -13.73 3.57 10.20
C ARG A 362 -12.55 4.55 10.18
N GLN A 363 -11.43 4.14 10.77
CA GLN A 363 -10.21 4.96 10.78
C GLN A 363 -9.69 5.19 9.37
N SER A 364 -9.66 4.18 8.50
CA SER A 364 -9.20 4.33 7.12
C SER A 364 -10.01 5.36 6.32
N LEU A 365 -11.30 5.49 6.60
CA LEU A 365 -12.14 6.52 5.98
C LEU A 365 -11.78 7.94 6.47
N LEU A 366 -11.48 8.08 7.77
CA LEU A 366 -11.04 9.37 8.35
C LEU A 366 -9.67 9.78 7.79
N ASP A 367 -8.74 8.83 7.74
CA ASP A 367 -7.39 9.06 7.22
C ASP A 367 -7.44 9.46 5.75
N ALA A 368 -8.25 8.78 4.93
CA ALA A 368 -8.45 9.14 3.54
C ALA A 368 -9.02 10.56 3.35
N GLY A 369 -9.99 10.96 4.18
CA GLY A 369 -10.51 12.33 4.19
C GLY A 369 -9.44 13.37 4.57
N ALA A 370 -8.61 13.05 5.56
CA ALA A 370 -7.49 13.90 5.97
C ALA A 370 -6.44 14.04 4.87
N GLU A 371 -6.07 12.94 4.19
CA GLU A 371 -5.12 12.95 3.08
C GLU A 371 -5.57 13.86 1.93
N VAL A 372 -6.84 13.77 1.52
CA VAL A 372 -7.40 14.66 0.48
C VAL A 372 -7.34 16.12 0.91
N ASN A 373 -7.76 16.43 2.15
CA ASN A 373 -7.71 17.81 2.66
C ASN A 373 -6.28 18.34 2.72
N ASN A 374 -5.33 17.53 3.19
CA ASN A 374 -3.92 17.92 3.31
C ASN A 374 -3.30 18.18 1.93
N ALA A 375 -3.54 17.30 0.95
CA ALA A 375 -3.03 17.45 -0.41
C ALA A 375 -3.58 18.71 -1.09
N LEU A 376 -4.86 19.02 -0.89
CA LEU A 376 -5.49 20.25 -1.41
C LEU A 376 -4.87 21.51 -0.80
N VAL A 377 -4.71 21.53 0.52
CA VAL A 377 -4.10 22.68 1.22
C VAL A 377 -2.64 22.83 0.80
N GLN A 378 -1.88 21.74 0.68
CA GLN A 378 -0.50 21.77 0.19
C GLN A 378 -0.43 22.43 -1.18
N TRP A 379 -1.21 21.94 -2.15
CA TRP A 379 -1.24 22.47 -3.51
C TRP A 379 -1.61 23.96 -3.54
N GLN A 380 -2.69 24.36 -2.82
CA GLN A 380 -3.15 25.76 -2.78
C GLN A 380 -2.11 26.69 -2.15
N THR A 381 -1.50 26.25 -1.06
CA THR A 381 -0.49 27.04 -0.34
C THR A 381 0.79 27.20 -1.17
N ALA A 382 1.25 26.12 -1.83
CA ALA A 382 2.43 26.18 -2.68
C ALA A 382 2.25 27.16 -3.84
N ARG A 383 1.10 27.15 -4.51
CA ARG A 383 0.78 28.13 -5.58
C ARG A 383 0.82 29.56 -5.10
N GLN A 384 0.21 29.84 -3.94
CA GLN A 384 0.21 31.19 -3.37
C GLN A 384 1.63 31.64 -2.97
N ARG A 385 2.47 30.70 -2.47
CA ARG A 385 3.86 30.99 -2.14
C ARG A 385 4.68 31.31 -3.38
N ILE A 386 4.54 30.52 -4.46
CA ILE A 386 5.24 30.80 -5.73
C ILE A 386 4.98 32.22 -6.22
N GLU A 387 3.70 32.68 -6.20
CA GLU A 387 3.36 34.05 -6.61
C GLU A 387 4.06 35.10 -5.75
N LEU A 388 4.16 34.88 -4.42
CA LEU A 388 4.84 35.80 -3.49
C LEU A 388 6.36 35.77 -3.67
N ASP A 389 6.94 34.59 -3.87
CA ASP A 389 8.39 34.41 -4.03
C ASP A 389 8.90 34.95 -5.36
N GLU A 390 8.08 34.90 -6.43
CA GLU A 390 8.40 35.56 -7.71
C GLU A 390 8.44 37.09 -7.53
N LEU A 391 7.50 37.69 -6.78
CA LEU A 391 7.51 39.11 -6.46
C LEU A 391 8.68 39.49 -5.54
N GLN A 392 9.01 38.65 -4.58
CA GLN A 392 10.17 38.81 -3.69
C GLN A 392 11.47 38.80 -4.49
N THR A 393 11.62 37.78 -5.37
CA THR A 393 12.81 37.65 -6.22
C THR A 393 13.00 38.83 -7.14
N ALA A 394 11.92 39.33 -7.77
CA ALA A 394 11.99 40.56 -8.58
C ALA A 394 12.42 41.79 -7.76
N SER A 395 11.93 41.91 -6.54
CA SER A 395 12.30 43.01 -5.61
C SER A 395 13.76 42.89 -5.19
N LEU A 396 14.23 41.68 -4.86
CA LEU A 396 15.63 41.42 -4.47
C LEU A 396 16.60 41.63 -5.64
N GLN A 397 16.23 41.30 -6.87
CA GLN A 397 17.02 41.59 -8.05
C GLN A 397 17.16 43.09 -8.29
N SER A 398 16.09 43.86 -8.04
CA SER A 398 16.14 45.31 -8.12
C SER A 398 17.00 45.94 -7.00
N ALA A 399 16.88 45.40 -5.77
CA ALA A 399 17.71 45.81 -4.63
C ALA A 399 19.18 45.49 -4.87
N LEU A 400 19.52 44.33 -5.39
CA LEU A 400 20.88 43.92 -5.72
C LEU A 400 21.49 44.86 -6.75
N ARG A 401 20.78 45.11 -7.87
CA ARG A 401 21.27 46.06 -8.89
C ARG A 401 21.53 47.46 -8.31
N SER A 402 20.66 47.93 -7.42
CA SER A 402 20.85 49.23 -6.75
C SER A 402 22.04 49.23 -5.81
N ALA A 403 22.25 48.14 -5.04
CA ALA A 403 23.38 47.98 -4.15
C ALA A 403 24.71 47.88 -4.92
N GLU A 404 24.75 47.21 -6.05
CA GLU A 404 25.92 47.11 -6.95
C GLU A 404 26.31 48.47 -7.50
N LEU A 405 25.31 49.29 -7.99
CA LEU A 405 25.56 50.66 -8.44
C LEU A 405 26.07 51.59 -7.33
N LEU A 406 25.51 51.45 -6.13
CA LEU A 406 25.99 52.21 -4.95
C LEU A 406 27.43 51.83 -4.57
N MET A 407 27.78 50.56 -4.68
CA MET A 407 29.13 50.08 -4.42
C MET A 407 30.14 50.57 -5.44
N GLU A 408 29.78 50.75 -6.72
CA GLU A 408 30.63 51.39 -7.73
C GLU A 408 31.00 52.82 -7.37
N HIS A 409 30.10 53.53 -6.65
CA HIS A 409 30.32 54.91 -6.20
C HIS A 409 30.91 55.03 -4.78
N SER A 410 30.79 53.99 -3.95
CA SER A 410 31.33 53.95 -2.59
C SER A 410 31.53 52.49 -2.15
N SER A 411 32.77 52.13 -1.93
CA SER A 411 33.19 50.79 -1.45
C SER A 411 32.68 50.44 -0.04
N GLN A 412 32.05 51.38 0.66
CA GLN A 412 31.46 51.15 2.00
C GLN A 412 30.18 50.33 1.97
N ASN A 413 29.52 50.18 0.79
CA ASN A 413 28.24 49.51 0.62
C ASN A 413 28.37 48.00 0.30
N TYR A 414 29.52 47.38 0.56
CA TYR A 414 29.73 45.94 0.24
C TYR A 414 28.79 45.01 1.03
N LEU A 415 28.37 45.41 2.23
CA LEU A 415 27.50 44.60 3.08
C LEU A 415 26.08 44.47 2.52
N GLU A 416 25.58 45.57 1.92
CA GLU A 416 24.28 45.59 1.24
C GLU A 416 24.27 44.63 0.02
N VAL A 417 25.35 44.64 -0.78
CA VAL A 417 25.48 43.69 -1.91
C VAL A 417 25.56 42.26 -1.41
N LEU A 418 26.35 41.99 -0.39
CA LEU A 418 26.49 40.67 0.21
C LEU A 418 25.14 40.14 0.73
N THR A 419 24.40 40.98 1.49
CA THR A 419 23.08 40.62 2.02
C THR A 419 22.05 40.43 0.93
N ALA A 420 21.99 41.32 -0.08
CA ALA A 420 21.06 41.21 -1.20
C ALA A 420 21.28 39.94 -2.02
N ARG A 421 22.57 39.58 -2.28
CA ARG A 421 22.90 38.33 -3.01
C ARG A 421 22.54 37.07 -2.23
N GLN A 422 22.78 37.03 -0.91
CA GLN A 422 22.38 35.91 -0.06
C GLN A 422 20.87 35.74 -0.03
N SER A 423 20.14 36.86 0.12
CA SER A 423 18.67 36.84 0.12
C SER A 423 18.10 36.42 -1.23
N LEU A 424 18.72 36.83 -2.34
CA LEU A 424 18.31 36.42 -3.69
C LEU A 424 18.52 34.92 -3.90
N LEU A 425 19.70 34.39 -3.52
CA LEU A 425 19.95 32.94 -3.57
C LEU A 425 18.87 32.16 -2.81
N GLN A 426 18.56 32.60 -1.58
CA GLN A 426 17.56 31.93 -0.78
C GLN A 426 16.17 31.95 -1.45
N ALA A 427 15.75 33.10 -1.99
CA ALA A 427 14.47 33.24 -2.68
C ALA A 427 14.37 32.38 -3.94
N GLU A 428 15.47 32.26 -4.71
CA GLU A 428 15.50 31.35 -5.89
C GLU A 428 15.43 29.88 -5.49
N LEU A 429 16.08 29.47 -4.38
CA LEU A 429 15.98 28.10 -3.85
C LEU A 429 14.58 27.80 -3.29
N ASP A 430 13.94 28.81 -2.67
CA ASP A 430 12.57 28.67 -2.15
C ASP A 430 11.56 28.47 -3.29
N ILE A 431 11.68 29.20 -4.41
CA ILE A 431 10.86 28.98 -5.62
C ILE A 431 10.99 27.54 -6.13
N ALA A 432 12.21 27.00 -6.22
CA ALA A 432 12.41 25.62 -6.65
C ALA A 432 11.73 24.63 -5.71
N SER A 433 11.80 24.87 -4.40
CA SER A 433 11.12 24.05 -3.40
C SER A 433 9.61 24.16 -3.50
N ASP A 434 9.05 25.35 -3.68
CA ASP A 434 7.61 25.56 -3.73
C ASP A 434 6.99 25.01 -5.02
N ARG A 435 7.71 25.03 -6.14
CA ARG A 435 7.32 24.33 -7.36
C ARG A 435 7.25 22.82 -7.17
N TYR A 436 8.22 22.25 -6.46
CA TYR A 436 8.16 20.84 -6.08
C TYR A 436 6.97 20.55 -5.15
N ASP A 437 6.72 21.39 -4.15
CA ASP A 437 5.59 21.27 -3.22
C ASP A 437 4.24 21.33 -3.93
N GLU A 438 4.10 22.18 -4.96
CA GLU A 438 2.92 22.23 -5.82
C GLU A 438 2.70 20.90 -6.54
N ILE A 439 3.74 20.38 -7.21
CA ILE A 439 3.70 19.09 -7.93
C ILE A 439 3.38 17.95 -6.96
N GLN A 440 4.04 17.93 -5.80
CA GLN A 440 3.80 16.93 -4.77
C GLN A 440 2.35 16.97 -4.27
N GLY A 441 1.77 18.17 -4.13
CA GLY A 441 0.34 18.34 -3.80
C GLY A 441 -0.58 17.69 -4.83
N VAL A 442 -0.28 17.82 -6.13
CA VAL A 442 -1.02 17.15 -7.22
C VAL A 442 -0.89 15.62 -7.13
N ILE A 443 0.32 15.12 -6.94
CA ILE A 443 0.59 13.66 -6.84
C ILE A 443 -0.12 13.08 -5.63
N ASN A 444 -0.01 13.74 -4.48
CA ASN A 444 -0.65 13.32 -3.24
C ASN A 444 -2.18 13.32 -3.37
N LEU A 445 -2.75 14.33 -4.03
CA LEU A 445 -4.18 14.40 -4.30
C LEU A 445 -4.62 13.27 -5.24
N TYR A 446 -3.89 13.02 -6.32
CA TYR A 446 -4.15 11.93 -7.24
C TYR A 446 -4.17 10.56 -6.52
N HIS A 447 -3.16 10.30 -5.68
CA HIS A 447 -3.09 9.10 -4.86
C HIS A 447 -4.25 9.04 -3.85
N ALA A 448 -4.53 10.14 -3.13
CA ALA A 448 -5.60 10.22 -2.13
C ALA A 448 -7.00 10.02 -2.73
N LEU A 449 -7.18 10.29 -4.01
CA LEU A 449 -8.42 10.03 -4.76
C LEU A 449 -8.50 8.59 -5.31
N GLY A 450 -7.46 7.77 -5.14
CA GLY A 450 -7.41 6.39 -5.60
C GLY A 450 -6.96 6.24 -7.06
N GLY A 451 -6.24 7.23 -7.60
CA GLY A 451 -5.60 7.13 -8.90
C GLY A 451 -4.35 6.24 -8.90
N GLY A 452 -3.90 5.80 -10.08
CA GLY A 452 -2.60 5.12 -10.23
C GLY A 452 -2.65 3.59 -10.43
N TYR A 453 -3.83 3.00 -10.69
CA TYR A 453 -3.92 1.56 -11.03
C TYR A 453 -4.54 1.34 -12.40
#